data_960a6887740e7e09687eb549559ac508
#
_entry.id   960a6887740e7e09687eb549559ac508
#
_cell.length_a   1.000
_cell.length_b   1.000
_cell.length_c   1.000
_cell.angle_alpha   90.00
_cell.angle_beta   90.00
_cell.angle_gamma   90.00
#
_symmetry.space_group_name_H-M   'P 1'
#
loop_
_entity.id
_entity.type
_entity.pdbx_description
1 polymer ?
#
loop_
_entity_poly.entity_id
_entity_poly.type
_entity_poly.pdbx_seq_one_letter_code
_entity_poly.pdbx_strand_id
1 'polypeptide(L)'
;MSSPSAPLQPHHRLSVDAHFGPLHLLARLHLAAPWTVIFGPSGSGKSSLLRAACGLLHPAVVEFSTHPANDAGWLEVQGRHHNTPVHQRSIGYAPQGSVLFPHLSVRENIAFAAQARHIPDDHSITAAIDLFELARLAHRMPRDLSGGERQRVNLARAFAVPSVRLLLLDEPFTGVDRNLRDILLPRMQQHAEHVGIPILSVTHDVEEALLLDAEVIRIEQGAVIDQGPAARVLADERARMLTVLL
;
A
#
# COMPACT_ATOMS: atom_id res chain seq x y z
N MET A 1 37.06 -18.36 3.20
CA MET A 1 36.33 -17.50 2.26
C MET A 1 34.94 -17.30 2.82
N SER A 2 34.72 -16.19 3.51
CA SER A 2 33.39 -15.87 4.14
C SER A 2 32.49 -15.40 3.02
N SER A 3 31.33 -16.06 2.87
CA SER A 3 30.27 -15.63 1.96
C SER A 3 29.86 -14.19 2.32
N PRO A 4 29.65 -13.31 1.35
CA PRO A 4 29.12 -11.98 1.64
C PRO A 4 27.72 -12.14 2.25
N SER A 5 27.55 -11.64 3.48
CA SER A 5 26.24 -11.53 4.13
C SER A 5 25.34 -10.69 3.23
N ALA A 6 24.15 -11.22 2.91
CA ALA A 6 23.14 -10.46 2.19
C ALA A 6 22.89 -9.13 2.91
N PRO A 7 22.71 -8.02 2.18
CA PRO A 7 22.43 -6.73 2.80
C PRO A 7 21.16 -6.87 3.65
N LEU A 8 21.28 -6.48 4.93
CA LEU A 8 20.14 -6.43 5.85
C LEU A 8 19.08 -5.48 5.27
N GLN A 9 17.90 -6.01 4.99
CA GLN A 9 16.80 -5.21 4.48
C GLN A 9 16.31 -4.24 5.58
N PRO A 10 15.92 -3.02 5.23
CA PRO A 10 15.37 -2.09 6.21
C PRO A 10 14.09 -2.66 6.81
N HIS A 11 13.98 -2.57 8.14
CA HIS A 11 12.77 -2.94 8.86
C HIS A 11 11.93 -1.71 9.15
N HIS A 12 10.63 -1.79 8.89
CA HIS A 12 9.70 -0.71 9.19
C HIS A 12 8.71 -1.16 10.27
N ARG A 13 8.29 -0.24 11.12
CA ARG A 13 7.23 -0.46 12.11
C ARG A 13 6.12 0.53 11.91
N LEU A 14 4.90 0.04 11.92
CA LEU A 14 3.70 0.85 11.94
C LEU A 14 2.86 0.46 13.17
N SER A 15 2.59 1.42 14.03
CA SER A 15 1.70 1.26 15.17
C SER A 15 0.47 2.14 14.98
N VAL A 16 -0.71 1.56 15.15
CA VAL A 16 -2.00 2.27 15.07
C VAL A 16 -2.82 1.91 16.29
N ASP A 17 -3.25 2.92 17.03
CA ASP A 17 -4.21 2.81 18.13
C ASP A 17 -5.38 3.75 17.83
N ALA A 18 -6.54 3.20 17.56
CA ALA A 18 -7.70 3.96 17.11
C ALA A 18 -9.03 3.34 17.57
N HIS A 19 -9.99 4.20 17.93
CA HIS A 19 -11.32 3.79 18.36
C HIS A 19 -12.36 4.24 17.34
N PHE A 20 -13.17 3.31 16.83
CA PHE A 20 -14.24 3.58 15.86
C PHE A 20 -15.54 2.94 16.35
N GLY A 21 -16.38 3.73 17.02
CA GLY A 21 -17.58 3.17 17.66
C GLY A 21 -17.20 2.04 18.62
N PRO A 22 -17.73 0.82 18.45
CA PRO A 22 -17.42 -0.32 19.30
C PRO A 22 -16.07 -0.98 18.97
N LEU A 23 -15.45 -0.65 17.82
CA LEU A 23 -14.19 -1.26 17.39
C LEU A 23 -13.01 -0.51 17.98
N HIS A 24 -12.19 -1.19 18.80
CA HIS A 24 -10.86 -0.75 19.17
C HIS A 24 -9.84 -1.45 18.27
N LEU A 25 -9.14 -0.66 17.46
CA LEU A 25 -8.09 -1.12 16.57
C LEU A 25 -6.74 -0.87 17.23
N LEU A 26 -6.07 -1.93 17.67
CA LEU A 26 -4.72 -1.87 18.21
C LEU A 26 -3.81 -2.77 17.36
N ALA A 27 -3.07 -2.17 16.45
CA ALA A 27 -2.20 -2.90 15.54
C ALA A 27 -0.75 -2.42 15.68
N ARG A 28 0.18 -3.34 15.88
CA ARG A 28 1.63 -3.12 15.84
C ARG A 28 2.20 -4.02 14.77
N LEU A 29 2.56 -3.44 13.63
CA LEU A 29 2.97 -4.15 12.44
C LEU A 29 4.47 -4.02 12.23
N HIS A 30 5.11 -5.14 11.90
CA HIS A 30 6.47 -5.19 11.42
C HIS A 30 6.43 -5.40 9.90
N LEU A 31 6.93 -4.45 9.13
CA LEU A 31 6.99 -4.52 7.69
C LEU A 31 8.42 -4.90 7.31
N ALA A 32 8.73 -6.19 7.30
CA ALA A 32 10.07 -6.70 7.02
C ALA A 32 10.30 -6.94 5.52
N ALA A 33 9.22 -7.15 4.77
CA ALA A 33 9.26 -7.36 3.33
C ALA A 33 8.91 -6.06 2.58
N PRO A 34 9.32 -5.93 1.33
CA PRO A 34 8.95 -4.77 0.51
C PRO A 34 7.44 -4.66 0.33
N TRP A 35 6.72 -5.79 0.39
CA TRP A 35 5.25 -5.83 0.33
C TRP A 35 4.68 -6.68 1.46
N THR A 36 3.84 -6.05 2.28
CA THR A 36 3.10 -6.71 3.36
C THR A 36 1.60 -6.65 3.04
N VAL A 37 0.92 -7.76 3.21
CA VAL A 37 -0.52 -7.90 2.97
C VAL A 37 -1.26 -8.01 4.29
N ILE A 38 -2.30 -7.20 4.49
CA ILE A 38 -3.27 -7.38 5.57
C ILE A 38 -4.41 -8.24 5.04
N PHE A 39 -4.64 -9.36 5.69
CA PHE A 39 -5.69 -10.33 5.36
C PHE A 39 -6.63 -10.53 6.55
N GLY A 40 -7.90 -10.85 6.27
CA GLY A 40 -8.89 -11.14 7.32
C GLY A 40 -10.33 -10.94 6.84
N PRO A 41 -11.33 -11.33 7.63
CA PRO A 41 -12.74 -11.26 7.25
C PRO A 41 -13.20 -9.81 7.03
N SER A 42 -14.31 -9.64 6.29
CA SER A 42 -14.96 -8.33 6.15
C SER A 42 -15.35 -7.78 7.52
N GLY A 43 -15.16 -6.47 7.72
CA GLY A 43 -15.46 -5.83 9.00
C GLY A 43 -14.39 -5.98 10.08
N SER A 44 -13.27 -6.70 9.83
CA SER A 44 -12.19 -6.86 10.84
C SER A 44 -11.35 -5.59 11.09
N GLY A 45 -11.60 -4.48 10.38
CA GLY A 45 -10.92 -3.20 10.59
C GLY A 45 -9.77 -2.90 9.62
N LYS A 46 -9.52 -3.73 8.59
CA LYS A 46 -8.38 -3.58 7.65
C LYS A 46 -8.32 -2.20 6.97
N SER A 47 -9.38 -1.81 6.28
CA SER A 47 -9.46 -0.49 5.63
C SER A 47 -9.45 0.65 6.65
N SER A 48 -10.02 0.44 7.85
CA SER A 48 -9.96 1.42 8.95
C SER A 48 -8.53 1.61 9.44
N LEU A 49 -7.72 0.55 9.48
CA LEU A 49 -6.30 0.61 9.81
C LEU A 49 -5.55 1.47 8.80
N LEU A 50 -5.73 1.25 7.48
CA LEU A 50 -5.09 2.07 6.46
C LEU A 50 -5.52 3.54 6.56
N ARG A 51 -6.81 3.80 6.74
CA ARG A 51 -7.34 5.17 6.90
C ARG A 51 -6.80 5.86 8.15
N ALA A 52 -6.69 5.14 9.27
CA ALA A 52 -6.08 5.67 10.49
C ALA A 52 -4.60 6.00 10.25
N ALA A 53 -3.83 5.09 9.64
CA ALA A 53 -2.43 5.31 9.29
C ALA A 53 -2.23 6.55 8.41
N CYS A 54 -3.12 6.78 7.43
CA CYS A 54 -3.13 8.01 6.62
C CYS A 54 -3.51 9.26 7.42
N GLY A 55 -4.14 9.13 8.60
CA GLY A 55 -4.71 10.24 9.36
C GLY A 55 -6.07 10.70 8.84
N LEU A 56 -6.79 9.85 8.12
CA LEU A 56 -8.13 10.11 7.63
C LEU A 56 -9.23 9.72 8.63
N LEU A 57 -8.86 9.03 9.71
CA LEU A 57 -9.75 8.65 10.80
C LEU A 57 -9.23 9.18 12.13
N HIS A 58 -10.11 9.80 12.92
CA HIS A 58 -9.82 10.35 14.23
C HIS A 58 -10.87 9.89 15.25
N PRO A 59 -10.49 9.69 16.53
CA PRO A 59 -9.16 9.79 17.08
C PRO A 59 -8.29 8.57 16.73
N ALA A 60 -7.04 8.79 16.35
CA ALA A 60 -6.07 7.74 16.13
C ALA A 60 -4.66 8.21 16.53
N VAL A 61 -3.91 7.35 17.20
CA VAL A 61 -2.48 7.50 17.44
C VAL A 61 -1.74 6.63 16.42
N VAL A 62 -0.87 7.24 15.63
CA VAL A 62 -0.13 6.54 14.58
C VAL A 62 1.35 6.83 14.74
N GLU A 63 2.15 5.79 14.79
CA GLU A 63 3.61 5.86 14.80
C GLU A 63 4.15 5.03 13.63
N PHE A 64 5.00 5.62 12.82
CA PHE A 64 5.72 4.93 11.77
C PHE A 64 7.21 5.19 11.90
N SER A 65 8.01 4.14 11.94
CA SER A 65 9.46 4.24 12.05
C SER A 65 10.15 3.32 11.06
N THR A 66 11.31 3.75 10.57
CA THR A 66 12.18 2.98 9.69
C THR A 66 13.50 2.72 10.39
N HIS A 67 13.92 1.47 10.45
CA HIS A 67 15.25 1.08 10.93
C HIS A 67 16.18 0.94 9.72
N PRO A 68 17.25 1.73 9.62
CA PRO A 68 18.25 1.51 8.58
C PRO A 68 18.95 0.16 8.78
N ALA A 69 19.34 -0.48 7.69
CA ALA A 69 19.95 -1.82 7.69
C ALA A 69 21.29 -1.92 8.44
N ASN A 70 21.85 -0.81 8.91
CA ASN A 70 23.19 -0.69 9.49
C ASN A 70 23.22 -0.38 10.98
N ASP A 71 22.19 -0.72 11.74
CA ASP A 71 22.11 -0.59 13.22
C ASP A 71 22.32 0.84 13.78
N ALA A 72 22.27 1.87 12.94
CA ALA A 72 22.50 3.27 13.29
C ALA A 72 21.31 3.96 13.97
N GLY A 73 20.52 3.22 14.74
CA GLY A 73 19.39 3.76 15.51
C GLY A 73 18.09 3.88 14.70
N TRP A 74 16.98 3.93 15.42
CA TRP A 74 15.65 4.15 14.85
C TRP A 74 15.54 5.57 14.32
N LEU A 75 15.32 5.73 13.03
CA LEU A 75 14.91 7.00 12.49
C LEU A 75 13.41 7.16 12.76
N GLU A 76 13.08 7.85 13.83
CA GLU A 76 11.70 8.19 14.16
C GLU A 76 11.19 9.20 13.12
N VAL A 77 10.54 8.69 12.08
CA VAL A 77 10.08 9.51 10.95
C VAL A 77 8.81 10.29 11.28
N GLN A 78 8.09 9.84 12.31
CA GLN A 78 6.97 10.56 12.92
C GLN A 78 6.91 10.14 14.40
N GLY A 79 7.62 10.86 15.27
CA GLY A 79 7.32 10.83 16.69
C GLY A 79 5.85 11.20 16.93
N ARG A 80 5.30 10.91 18.10
CA ARG A 80 3.90 11.15 18.54
C ARG A 80 3.25 12.42 17.94
N HIS A 81 3.06 12.44 16.62
CA HIS A 81 2.55 13.62 15.93
C HIS A 81 1.04 13.45 15.70
N HIS A 82 0.28 13.71 16.75
CA HIS A 82 -1.15 14.00 16.64
C HIS A 82 -1.46 15.17 15.67
N ASN A 83 -0.43 15.93 15.26
CA ASN A 83 -0.60 17.24 14.63
C ASN A 83 -0.02 17.36 13.21
N THR A 84 0.61 16.33 12.63
CA THR A 84 1.07 16.45 11.23
C THR A 84 -0.13 16.38 10.29
N PRO A 85 -0.45 17.45 9.56
CA PRO A 85 -1.53 17.46 8.60
C PRO A 85 -1.36 16.34 7.58
N VAL A 86 -2.46 15.72 7.14
CA VAL A 86 -2.46 14.55 6.23
C VAL A 86 -1.63 14.83 4.97
N HIS A 87 -1.75 16.02 4.40
CA HIS A 87 -1.04 16.43 3.19
C HIS A 87 0.49 16.57 3.37
N GLN A 88 0.98 16.64 4.60
CA GLN A 88 2.42 16.70 4.90
C GLN A 88 3.00 15.32 5.22
N ARG A 89 2.16 14.31 5.41
CA ARG A 89 2.61 12.93 5.59
C ARG A 89 3.14 12.41 4.26
N SER A 90 4.31 11.80 4.28
CA SER A 90 4.93 11.19 3.10
C SER A 90 4.33 9.79 2.84
N ILE A 91 3.00 9.70 2.77
CA ILE A 91 2.24 8.46 2.56
C ILE A 91 1.49 8.58 1.25
N GLY A 92 1.69 7.59 0.36
CA GLY A 92 0.85 7.39 -0.80
C GLY A 92 -0.31 6.48 -0.42
N TYR A 93 -1.55 6.89 -0.66
CA TYR A 93 -2.74 6.12 -0.34
C TYR A 93 -3.63 5.93 -1.57
N ALA A 94 -3.90 4.68 -1.91
CA ALA A 94 -4.89 4.29 -2.89
C ALA A 94 -6.09 3.68 -2.16
N PRO A 95 -7.21 4.42 -1.99
CA PRO A 95 -8.41 3.93 -1.32
C PRO A 95 -9.14 2.89 -2.17
N GLN A 96 -9.93 2.06 -1.52
CA GLN A 96 -10.92 1.21 -2.18
C GLN A 96 -11.91 2.08 -2.96
N GLY A 97 -12.13 1.73 -4.23
CA GLY A 97 -12.90 2.56 -5.15
C GLY A 97 -12.09 3.74 -5.70
N SER A 98 -11.98 3.79 -7.00
CA SER A 98 -11.15 4.75 -7.72
C SER A 98 -11.81 6.14 -7.78
N VAL A 99 -11.70 6.90 -6.70
CA VAL A 99 -12.18 8.29 -6.65
C VAL A 99 -11.15 9.19 -7.31
N LEU A 100 -11.40 9.58 -8.55
CA LEU A 100 -10.59 10.53 -9.31
C LEU A 100 -11.25 11.91 -9.31
N PHE A 101 -10.45 12.94 -9.48
CA PHE A 101 -10.95 14.31 -9.70
C PHE A 101 -11.59 14.39 -11.09
N PRO A 102 -12.91 14.59 -11.21
CA PRO A 102 -13.62 14.45 -12.48
C PRO A 102 -13.29 15.54 -13.50
N HIS A 103 -12.75 16.66 -13.04
CA HIS A 103 -12.36 17.82 -13.83
C HIS A 103 -10.88 17.84 -14.24
N LEU A 104 -10.11 16.83 -13.84
CA LEU A 104 -8.71 16.67 -14.18
C LEU A 104 -8.52 15.46 -15.10
N SER A 105 -7.61 15.59 -16.08
CA SER A 105 -7.16 14.47 -16.91
C SER A 105 -6.44 13.41 -16.09
N VAL A 106 -6.15 12.25 -16.67
CA VAL A 106 -5.36 11.18 -16.03
C VAL A 106 -4.02 11.71 -15.52
N ARG A 107 -3.25 12.42 -16.39
CA ARG A 107 -1.95 12.98 -16.00
C ARG A 107 -2.07 13.97 -14.86
N GLU A 108 -3.06 14.85 -14.90
CA GLU A 108 -3.29 15.85 -13.85
C GLU A 108 -3.75 15.18 -12.53
N ASN A 109 -4.56 14.12 -12.58
CA ASN A 109 -4.91 13.33 -11.40
C ASN A 109 -3.66 12.72 -10.76
N ILE A 110 -2.74 12.16 -11.54
CA ILE A 110 -1.49 11.57 -11.07
C ILE A 110 -0.56 12.66 -10.50
N ALA A 111 -0.47 13.80 -11.16
CA ALA A 111 0.38 14.92 -10.77
C ALA A 111 -0.15 15.70 -9.54
N PHE A 112 -1.38 15.48 -9.11
CA PHE A 112 -2.07 16.31 -8.13
C PHE A 112 -1.29 16.50 -6.83
N ALA A 113 -0.68 15.45 -6.29
CA ALA A 113 0.07 15.53 -5.02
C ALA A 113 1.36 16.37 -5.16
N ALA A 114 2.04 16.27 -6.29
CA ALA A 114 3.24 17.05 -6.60
C ALA A 114 2.88 18.53 -6.78
N GLN A 115 1.82 18.80 -7.54
CA GLN A 115 1.32 20.17 -7.75
C GLN A 115 0.85 20.83 -6.46
N ALA A 116 0.09 20.11 -5.61
CA ALA A 116 -0.39 20.61 -4.33
C ALA A 116 0.74 20.96 -3.35
N ARG A 117 1.90 20.29 -3.50
CA ARG A 117 3.11 20.56 -2.70
C ARG A 117 4.06 21.56 -3.34
N HIS A 118 3.75 22.04 -4.53
CA HIS A 118 4.64 22.90 -5.35
C HIS A 118 6.00 22.26 -5.60
N ILE A 119 6.04 20.93 -5.71
CA ILE A 119 7.25 20.17 -6.03
C ILE A 119 7.17 19.78 -7.51
N PRO A 120 8.02 20.32 -8.38
CA PRO A 120 8.11 19.87 -9.76
C PRO A 120 8.73 18.46 -9.76
N ASP A 121 7.92 17.45 -10.00
CA ASP A 121 8.36 16.06 -10.06
C ASP A 121 7.77 15.34 -11.28
N ASP A 122 8.21 15.82 -12.44
CA ASP A 122 7.75 15.25 -13.72
C ASP A 122 8.30 13.82 -13.91
N HIS A 123 9.41 13.49 -13.25
CA HIS A 123 10.02 12.16 -13.33
C HIS A 123 9.16 11.10 -12.64
N SER A 124 8.75 11.32 -11.38
CA SER A 124 7.89 10.38 -10.65
C SER A 124 6.51 10.24 -11.30
N ILE A 125 5.96 11.33 -11.86
CA ILE A 125 4.70 11.31 -12.59
C ILE A 125 4.83 10.44 -13.85
N THR A 126 5.90 10.62 -14.63
CA THR A 126 6.13 9.84 -15.84
C THR A 126 6.40 8.38 -15.51
N ALA A 127 7.23 8.08 -14.51
CA ALA A 127 7.49 6.74 -14.04
C ALA A 127 6.19 6.02 -13.59
N ALA A 128 5.31 6.72 -12.87
CA ALA A 128 4.02 6.16 -12.48
C ALA A 128 3.10 5.90 -13.69
N ILE A 129 3.06 6.80 -14.66
CA ILE A 129 2.29 6.61 -15.91
C ILE A 129 2.78 5.36 -16.65
N ASP A 130 4.10 5.16 -16.75
CA ASP A 130 4.69 4.02 -17.45
C ASP A 130 4.49 2.72 -16.67
N LEU A 131 4.70 2.74 -15.34
CA LEU A 131 4.49 1.58 -14.46
C LEU A 131 3.09 0.99 -14.61
N PHE A 132 2.07 1.85 -14.67
CA PHE A 132 0.66 1.46 -14.75
C PHE A 132 0.10 1.43 -16.18
N GLU A 133 0.94 1.51 -17.20
CA GLU A 133 0.56 1.46 -18.62
C GLU A 133 -0.53 2.48 -19.00
N LEU A 134 -0.36 3.73 -18.55
CA LEU A 134 -1.34 4.81 -18.73
C LEU A 134 -0.98 5.83 -19.81
N ALA A 135 0.16 5.65 -20.50
CA ALA A 135 0.66 6.64 -21.47
C ALA A 135 -0.40 7.04 -22.52
N ARG A 136 -1.12 6.05 -23.08
CA ARG A 136 -2.16 6.29 -24.10
C ARG A 136 -3.43 6.94 -23.54
N LEU A 137 -3.58 6.94 -22.22
CA LEU A 137 -4.75 7.47 -21.50
C LEU A 137 -4.46 8.82 -20.83
N ALA A 138 -3.21 9.29 -20.85
CA ALA A 138 -2.73 10.43 -20.05
C ALA A 138 -3.59 11.71 -20.22
N HIS A 139 -4.16 11.93 -21.40
CA HIS A 139 -4.99 13.10 -21.70
C HIS A 139 -6.50 12.85 -21.58
N ARG A 140 -6.93 11.60 -21.27
CA ARG A 140 -8.35 11.29 -21.11
C ARG A 140 -8.89 11.80 -19.78
N MET A 141 -10.20 12.05 -19.77
CA MET A 141 -10.92 12.41 -18.54
C MET A 141 -11.43 11.15 -17.84
N PRO A 142 -11.62 11.17 -16.50
CA PRO A 142 -12.09 10.01 -15.74
C PRO A 142 -13.40 9.40 -16.24
N ARG A 143 -14.30 10.19 -16.82
CA ARG A 143 -15.58 9.73 -17.39
C ARG A 143 -15.39 8.81 -18.61
N ASP A 144 -14.26 8.94 -19.31
CA ASP A 144 -13.95 8.21 -20.54
C ASP A 144 -13.15 6.92 -20.26
N LEU A 145 -12.96 6.57 -18.98
CA LEU A 145 -12.18 5.42 -18.53
C LEU A 145 -13.09 4.27 -18.08
N SER A 146 -12.66 3.05 -18.32
CA SER A 146 -13.22 1.84 -17.70
C SER A 146 -12.95 1.81 -16.19
N GLY A 147 -13.62 0.89 -15.46
CA GLY A 147 -13.39 0.71 -14.02
C GLY A 147 -11.93 0.36 -13.70
N GLY A 148 -11.37 -0.61 -14.43
CA GLY A 148 -9.98 -1.01 -14.25
C GLY A 148 -8.96 0.06 -14.63
N GLU A 149 -9.24 0.88 -15.66
CA GLU A 149 -8.40 2.03 -16.00
C GLU A 149 -8.42 3.10 -14.91
N ARG A 150 -9.59 3.40 -14.33
CA ARG A 150 -9.70 4.31 -13.18
C ARG A 150 -8.93 3.79 -11.97
N GLN A 151 -8.98 2.47 -11.73
CA GLN A 151 -8.22 1.86 -10.63
C GLN A 151 -6.72 1.98 -10.84
N ARG A 152 -6.21 1.77 -12.05
CA ARG A 152 -4.79 1.98 -12.37
C ARG A 152 -4.35 3.44 -12.18
N VAL A 153 -5.19 4.40 -12.53
CA VAL A 153 -4.92 5.83 -12.28
C VAL A 153 -4.89 6.13 -10.78
N ASN A 154 -5.77 5.51 -9.99
CA ASN A 154 -5.78 5.64 -8.54
C ASN A 154 -4.48 5.13 -7.91
N LEU A 155 -3.98 3.96 -8.37
CA LEU A 155 -2.69 3.42 -7.96
C LEU A 155 -1.52 4.32 -8.38
N ALA A 156 -1.48 4.72 -9.66
CA ALA A 156 -0.44 5.61 -10.17
C ALA A 156 -0.35 6.92 -9.38
N ARG A 157 -1.49 7.50 -8.98
CA ARG A 157 -1.55 8.70 -8.13
C ARG A 157 -0.90 8.50 -6.77
N ALA A 158 -1.06 7.32 -6.15
CA ALA A 158 -0.43 7.01 -4.87
C ALA A 158 1.10 6.84 -5.02
N PHE A 159 1.55 6.21 -6.10
CA PHE A 159 2.97 6.00 -6.40
C PHE A 159 3.69 7.31 -6.79
N ALA A 160 2.99 8.26 -7.39
CA ALA A 160 3.54 9.55 -7.79
C ALA A 160 3.62 10.59 -6.66
N VAL A 161 3.33 10.22 -5.40
CA VAL A 161 3.47 11.15 -4.26
C VAL A 161 4.96 11.46 -4.04
N PRO A 162 5.37 12.74 -4.09
CA PRO A 162 6.77 13.11 -3.89
C PRO A 162 7.30 12.68 -2.52
N SER A 163 8.52 12.12 -2.50
CA SER A 163 9.17 11.67 -1.28
C SER A 163 8.33 10.70 -0.43
N VAL A 164 7.52 9.86 -1.10
CA VAL A 164 6.73 8.82 -0.44
C VAL A 164 7.63 7.90 0.37
N ARG A 165 7.19 7.52 1.56
CA ARG A 165 7.91 6.63 2.48
C ARG A 165 7.14 5.37 2.84
N LEU A 166 5.85 5.36 2.57
CA LEU A 166 4.96 4.24 2.80
C LEU A 166 3.83 4.31 1.79
N LEU A 167 3.56 3.20 1.11
CA LEU A 167 2.41 3.04 0.24
C LEU A 167 1.35 2.22 0.95
N LEU A 168 0.13 2.73 1.00
CA LEU A 168 -1.04 2.08 1.57
C LEU A 168 -2.06 1.84 0.46
N LEU A 169 -2.39 0.57 0.21
CA LEU A 169 -3.25 0.18 -0.90
C LEU A 169 -4.46 -0.60 -0.36
N ASP A 170 -5.65 -0.09 -0.59
CA ASP A 170 -6.90 -0.71 -0.13
C ASP A 170 -7.59 -1.39 -1.31
N GLU A 171 -7.50 -2.73 -1.37
CA GLU A 171 -7.99 -3.57 -2.47
C GLU A 171 -7.50 -3.09 -3.86
N PRO A 172 -6.18 -3.09 -4.10
CA PRO A 172 -5.57 -2.40 -5.23
C PRO A 172 -6.01 -2.90 -6.61
N PHE A 173 -6.44 -4.15 -6.74
CA PHE A 173 -6.77 -4.75 -8.04
C PHE A 173 -8.25 -5.05 -8.23
N THR A 174 -9.13 -4.54 -7.37
CA THR A 174 -10.58 -4.67 -7.55
C THR A 174 -10.99 -4.08 -8.90
N GLY A 175 -11.61 -4.92 -9.76
CA GLY A 175 -12.05 -4.53 -11.11
C GLY A 175 -10.94 -4.41 -12.17
N VAL A 176 -9.72 -4.79 -11.84
CA VAL A 176 -8.62 -4.93 -12.82
C VAL A 176 -8.62 -6.35 -13.38
N ASP A 177 -8.39 -6.49 -14.68
CA ASP A 177 -8.25 -7.78 -15.34
C ASP A 177 -7.11 -8.61 -14.73
N ARG A 178 -7.33 -9.93 -14.58
CA ARG A 178 -6.39 -10.84 -13.91
C ARG A 178 -5.02 -10.87 -14.59
N ASN A 179 -4.99 -10.94 -15.94
CA ASN A 179 -3.71 -10.98 -16.66
C ASN A 179 -2.92 -9.69 -16.45
N LEU A 180 -3.61 -8.56 -16.45
CA LEU A 180 -2.99 -7.27 -16.20
C LEU A 180 -2.53 -7.12 -14.75
N ARG A 181 -3.31 -7.59 -13.77
CA ARG A 181 -2.89 -7.68 -12.38
C ARG A 181 -1.58 -8.45 -12.22
N ASP A 182 -1.50 -9.63 -12.83
CA ASP A 182 -0.35 -10.53 -12.73
C ASP A 182 0.92 -9.93 -13.38
N ILE A 183 0.76 -8.96 -14.29
CA ILE A 183 1.86 -8.17 -14.85
C ILE A 183 2.23 -7.00 -13.92
N LEU A 184 1.24 -6.31 -13.35
CA LEU A 184 1.48 -5.11 -12.54
C LEU A 184 2.06 -5.42 -11.16
N LEU A 185 1.62 -6.50 -10.51
CA LEU A 185 2.08 -6.89 -9.17
C LEU A 185 3.61 -6.96 -9.05
N PRO A 186 4.32 -7.77 -9.87
CA PRO A 186 5.78 -7.85 -9.77
C PRO A 186 6.48 -6.55 -10.15
N ARG A 187 5.92 -5.76 -11.08
CA ARG A 187 6.48 -4.44 -11.46
C ARG A 187 6.38 -3.44 -10.31
N MET A 188 5.25 -3.40 -9.60
CA MET A 188 5.05 -2.54 -8.45
C MET A 188 5.98 -2.93 -7.31
N GLN A 189 6.14 -4.24 -7.05
CA GLN A 189 7.05 -4.76 -6.05
C GLN A 189 8.50 -4.37 -6.39
N GLN A 190 8.94 -4.62 -7.60
CA GLN A 190 10.30 -4.26 -8.05
C GLN A 190 10.55 -2.76 -7.96
N HIS A 191 9.56 -1.93 -8.31
CA HIS A 191 9.66 -0.48 -8.15
C HIS A 191 9.83 -0.09 -6.68
N ALA A 192 9.00 -0.65 -5.78
CA ALA A 192 9.06 -0.39 -4.35
C ALA A 192 10.41 -0.81 -3.74
N GLU A 193 10.93 -1.97 -4.13
CA GLU A 193 12.26 -2.45 -3.75
C GLU A 193 13.38 -1.50 -4.21
N HIS A 194 13.32 -1.08 -5.48
CA HIS A 194 14.32 -0.20 -6.06
C HIS A 194 14.41 1.16 -5.35
N VAL A 195 13.26 1.72 -4.98
CA VAL A 195 13.20 3.02 -4.27
C VAL A 195 13.22 2.89 -2.75
N GLY A 196 13.21 1.67 -2.21
CA GLY A 196 13.26 1.39 -0.77
C GLY A 196 12.00 1.79 -0.01
N ILE A 197 10.82 1.70 -0.64
CA ILE A 197 9.54 2.10 -0.06
C ILE A 197 8.72 0.86 0.27
N PRO A 198 8.30 0.62 1.53
CA PRO A 198 7.42 -0.49 1.87
C PRO A 198 6.01 -0.24 1.35
N ILE A 199 5.36 -1.33 0.91
CA ILE A 199 3.95 -1.37 0.55
C ILE A 199 3.19 -2.15 1.62
N LEU A 200 2.10 -1.58 2.11
CA LEU A 200 1.12 -2.25 2.95
C LEU A 200 -0.22 -2.25 2.22
N SER A 201 -0.70 -3.42 1.82
CA SER A 201 -1.97 -3.56 1.11
C SER A 201 -2.99 -4.34 1.92
N VAL A 202 -4.25 -4.03 1.70
CA VAL A 202 -5.39 -4.86 2.10
C VAL A 202 -5.89 -5.58 0.87
N THR A 203 -6.02 -6.88 0.94
CA THR A 203 -6.69 -7.68 -0.08
C THR A 203 -7.41 -8.87 0.54
N HIS A 204 -8.42 -9.37 -0.14
CA HIS A 204 -9.07 -10.64 0.15
C HIS A 204 -8.68 -11.73 -0.88
N ASP A 205 -7.83 -11.38 -1.85
CA ASP A 205 -7.35 -12.29 -2.87
C ASP A 205 -6.07 -13.00 -2.39
N VAL A 206 -6.18 -14.31 -2.15
CA VAL A 206 -5.08 -15.16 -1.70
C VAL A 206 -3.98 -15.26 -2.78
N GLU A 207 -4.36 -15.22 -4.07
CA GLU A 207 -3.42 -15.33 -5.17
C GLU A 207 -2.47 -14.11 -5.21
N GLU A 208 -2.98 -12.90 -4.94
CA GLU A 208 -2.16 -11.70 -4.88
C GLU A 208 -1.03 -11.84 -3.84
N ALA A 209 -1.37 -12.32 -2.64
CA ALA A 209 -0.40 -12.49 -1.57
C ALA A 209 0.64 -13.58 -1.89
N LEU A 210 0.21 -14.68 -2.55
CA LEU A 210 1.09 -15.77 -2.94
C LEU A 210 2.01 -15.40 -4.12
N LEU A 211 1.50 -14.66 -5.12
CA LEU A 211 2.30 -14.19 -6.26
C LEU A 211 3.42 -13.24 -5.84
N LEU A 212 3.18 -12.45 -4.80
CA LEU A 212 4.17 -11.51 -4.25
C LEU A 212 5.16 -12.16 -3.30
N ASP A 213 4.97 -13.45 -2.93
CA ASP A 213 5.65 -14.07 -1.78
C ASP A 213 5.64 -13.14 -0.54
N ALA A 214 4.48 -12.50 -0.32
CA ALA A 214 4.34 -11.42 0.63
C ALA A 214 4.42 -11.91 2.09
N GLU A 215 4.85 -11.01 2.96
CA GLU A 215 4.53 -11.12 4.38
C GLU A 215 3.05 -10.86 4.58
N VAL A 216 2.33 -11.74 5.27
CA VAL A 216 0.90 -11.59 5.55
C VAL A 216 0.68 -11.33 7.03
N ILE A 217 -0.13 -10.33 7.33
CA ILE A 217 -0.63 -10.02 8.67
C ILE A 217 -2.12 -10.33 8.70
N ARG A 218 -2.50 -11.30 9.53
CA ARG A 218 -3.90 -11.68 9.72
C ARG A 218 -4.53 -10.84 10.82
N ILE A 219 -5.65 -10.18 10.51
CA ILE A 219 -6.39 -9.33 11.45
C ILE A 219 -7.80 -9.85 11.63
N GLU A 220 -8.21 -10.02 12.90
CA GLU A 220 -9.57 -10.35 13.30
C GLU A 220 -10.00 -9.42 14.44
N GLN A 221 -11.22 -8.89 14.36
CA GLN A 221 -11.82 -8.01 15.38
C GLN A 221 -10.90 -6.87 15.86
N GLY A 222 -10.13 -6.29 14.94
CA GLY A 222 -9.23 -5.18 15.24
C GLY A 222 -7.87 -5.57 15.82
N ALA A 223 -7.58 -6.85 16.02
CA ALA A 223 -6.33 -7.34 16.55
C ALA A 223 -5.53 -8.18 15.53
N VAL A 224 -4.20 -8.09 15.58
CA VAL A 224 -3.31 -8.97 14.82
C VAL A 224 -3.30 -10.34 15.51
N ILE A 225 -3.67 -11.39 14.79
CA ILE A 225 -3.75 -12.77 15.30
C ILE A 225 -2.64 -13.68 14.78
N ASP A 226 -2.08 -13.39 13.59
CA ASP A 226 -0.95 -14.11 13.01
C ASP A 226 -0.16 -13.20 12.06
N GLN A 227 1.14 -13.48 11.90
CA GLN A 227 2.01 -12.81 10.94
C GLN A 227 3.07 -13.77 10.42
N GLY A 228 3.38 -13.70 9.13
CA GLY A 228 4.44 -14.47 8.50
C GLY A 228 4.26 -14.62 6.98
N PRO A 229 5.06 -15.48 6.33
CA PRO A 229 4.97 -15.71 4.89
C PRO A 229 3.59 -16.15 4.45
N ALA A 230 3.13 -15.67 3.29
CA ALA A 230 1.80 -15.96 2.72
C ALA A 230 1.52 -17.47 2.66
N ALA A 231 2.50 -18.25 2.25
CA ALA A 231 2.37 -19.70 2.13
C ALA A 231 2.00 -20.40 3.46
N ARG A 232 2.41 -19.84 4.62
CA ARG A 232 2.09 -20.35 5.95
C ARG A 232 0.76 -19.79 6.46
N VAL A 233 0.62 -18.48 6.45
CA VAL A 233 -0.54 -17.78 7.06
C VAL A 233 -1.83 -18.06 6.31
N LEU A 234 -1.77 -18.26 4.98
CA LEU A 234 -2.90 -18.51 4.10
C LEU A 234 -3.03 -19.99 3.65
N ALA A 235 -2.41 -20.93 4.37
CA ALA A 235 -2.41 -22.35 3.98
C ALA A 235 -3.83 -22.93 3.85
N ASP A 236 -4.72 -22.60 4.80
CA ASP A 236 -6.10 -23.09 4.81
C ASP A 236 -6.94 -22.49 3.67
N GLU A 237 -6.77 -21.16 3.42
CA GLU A 237 -7.44 -20.48 2.32
C GLU A 237 -7.00 -21.05 0.97
N ARG A 238 -5.69 -21.30 0.80
CA ARG A 238 -5.12 -21.94 -0.38
C ARG A 238 -5.69 -23.35 -0.59
N ALA A 239 -5.78 -24.16 0.47
CA ALA A 239 -6.34 -25.51 0.39
C ALA A 239 -7.80 -25.49 -0.06
N ARG A 240 -8.62 -24.57 0.48
CA ARG A 240 -10.03 -24.40 0.06
C ARG A 240 -10.15 -23.99 -1.40
N MET A 241 -9.30 -23.08 -1.90
CA MET A 241 -9.30 -22.69 -3.32
C MET A 241 -9.03 -23.87 -4.23
N LEU A 242 -8.05 -24.73 -3.91
CA LEU A 242 -7.70 -25.90 -4.70
C LEU A 242 -8.83 -26.94 -4.70
N THR A 243 -9.60 -27.06 -3.62
CA THR A 243 -10.74 -27.99 -3.51
C THR A 243 -11.94 -27.55 -4.38
N VAL A 244 -12.11 -26.27 -4.64
CA VAL A 244 -13.20 -25.73 -5.47
C VAL A 244 -12.90 -25.86 -6.97
N LEU A 245 -11.64 -26.02 -7.36
CA LEU A 245 -11.19 -26.12 -8.75
C LEU A 245 -11.11 -27.58 -9.25
N LEU A 246 -11.33 -28.55 -8.37
CA LEU A 246 -11.42 -29.98 -8.65
C LEU A 246 -12.86 -30.48 -8.67
#